data_b705f16b6e67fcaf310837360ab02080
#
_entry.id   b705f16b6e67fcaf310837360ab02080
#
_cell.length_a   1.000
_cell.length_b   1.000
_cell.length_c   1.000
_cell.angle_alpha   90.00
_cell.angle_beta   90.00
_cell.angle_gamma   90.00
#
_symmetry.space_group_name_H-M   'P 1'
#
loop_
_entity.id
_entity.type
_entity.pdbx_description
1 polymer ?
#
loop_
_entity_poly.entity_id
_entity_poly.type
_entity_poly.pdbx_seq_one_letter_code
_entity_poly.pdbx_strand_id
1 'polypeptide(L)'
;MYFKDIIGQEEVKERLRQSARTGIVPHAQLFTEQGGAGAFPLALAYARYLNCTNRTETDACGRCPSCLKYDELAHPDLHFVFPIVAKKEKKKEVCDDYLSEWRGFLKEHPYFNMDEWLDYIEAGNSQAIIYSKESDEIIHKLSLKIYEAEYRILMVWLPEKLHPTCANKLLKIIEEPPMRTVILMVSETPDLILGTIQSRAQRIHIRPIETDAIMNAMVSRFGLSPDDAKHVAHLSSGSFIKAMDCLLYTS
;
A
#
# COMPACT_ATOMS: atom_id res chain seq x y z
N MET A 1 1.12 -9.56 -5.05
CA MET A 1 1.87 -9.35 -3.79
C MET A 1 1.36 -10.31 -2.73
N TYR A 2 2.23 -11.05 -2.06
CA TYR A 2 1.98 -12.02 -1.01
C TYR A 2 2.84 -11.69 0.22
N PHE A 3 2.51 -12.23 1.39
CA PHE A 3 3.35 -12.05 2.58
C PHE A 3 4.78 -12.57 2.40
N LYS A 4 4.95 -13.67 1.66
CA LYS A 4 6.26 -14.24 1.31
C LYS A 4 7.12 -13.31 0.45
N ASP A 5 6.51 -12.39 -0.30
CA ASP A 5 7.23 -11.45 -1.17
C ASP A 5 7.79 -10.26 -0.38
N ILE A 6 7.26 -10.00 0.83
CA ILE A 6 7.66 -8.88 1.69
C ILE A 6 8.96 -9.23 2.41
N ILE A 7 9.94 -8.36 2.31
CA ILE A 7 11.24 -8.53 2.95
C ILE A 7 11.15 -8.18 4.43
N GLY A 8 11.52 -9.13 5.30
CA GLY A 8 11.43 -8.95 6.75
C GLY A 8 9.98 -8.81 7.25
N GLN A 9 9.80 -8.03 8.32
CA GLN A 9 8.50 -7.68 8.94
C GLN A 9 7.71 -8.89 9.51
N GLU A 10 8.38 -9.95 9.94
CA GLU A 10 7.73 -11.22 10.32
C GLU A 10 6.73 -11.04 11.49
N GLU A 11 7.08 -10.21 12.48
CA GLU A 11 6.21 -9.90 13.62
C GLU A 11 4.89 -9.26 13.16
N VAL A 12 4.98 -8.27 12.26
CA VAL A 12 3.79 -7.58 11.74
C VAL A 12 2.97 -8.50 10.85
N LYS A 13 3.63 -9.27 9.97
CA LYS A 13 2.96 -10.28 9.14
C LYS A 13 2.14 -11.25 9.99
N GLU A 14 2.72 -11.78 11.09
CA GLU A 14 2.02 -12.72 11.95
C GLU A 14 0.82 -12.08 12.66
N ARG A 15 0.98 -10.86 13.15
CA ARG A 15 -0.13 -10.11 13.75
C ARG A 15 -1.28 -9.88 12.76
N LEU A 16 -0.98 -9.54 11.51
CA LEU A 16 -1.98 -9.35 10.46
C LEU A 16 -2.66 -10.69 10.09
N ARG A 17 -1.90 -11.78 9.97
CA ARG A 17 -2.44 -13.12 9.74
C ARG A 17 -3.39 -13.54 10.87
N GLN A 18 -2.99 -13.32 12.11
CA GLN A 18 -3.81 -13.63 13.27
C GLN A 18 -5.11 -12.83 13.29
N SER A 19 -5.06 -11.52 13.01
CA SER A 19 -6.25 -10.67 12.87
C SER A 19 -7.23 -11.23 11.85
N ALA A 20 -6.73 -11.64 10.68
CA ALA A 20 -7.56 -12.24 9.64
C ALA A 20 -8.15 -13.61 10.03
N ARG A 21 -7.37 -14.45 10.74
CA ARG A 21 -7.81 -15.78 11.18
C ARG A 21 -8.87 -15.72 12.28
N THR A 22 -8.72 -14.79 13.20
CA THR A 22 -9.68 -14.59 14.30
C THR A 22 -10.93 -13.83 13.88
N GLY A 23 -10.94 -13.22 12.70
CA GLY A 23 -12.04 -12.36 12.23
C GLY A 23 -12.12 -11.01 12.96
N ILE A 24 -11.12 -10.67 13.81
CA ILE A 24 -11.03 -9.39 14.50
C ILE A 24 -10.21 -8.44 13.62
N VAL A 25 -10.86 -7.89 12.61
CA VAL A 25 -10.24 -6.99 11.62
C VAL A 25 -10.66 -5.55 11.90
N PRO A 26 -9.75 -4.68 12.37
CA PRO A 26 -10.08 -3.27 12.55
C PRO A 26 -10.46 -2.62 11.22
N HIS A 27 -11.54 -1.86 11.22
CA HIS A 27 -12.06 -1.23 10.01
C HIS A 27 -11.19 -0.10 9.46
N ALA A 28 -10.35 0.53 10.28
CA ALA A 28 -9.39 1.54 9.87
C ALA A 28 -8.01 1.23 10.46
N GLN A 29 -7.02 1.09 9.61
CA GLN A 29 -5.65 0.76 9.98
C GLN A 29 -4.69 1.73 9.30
N LEU A 30 -3.73 2.26 10.05
CA LEU A 30 -2.71 3.20 9.58
C LEU A 30 -1.33 2.56 9.69
N PHE A 31 -0.81 2.14 8.56
CA PHE A 31 0.56 1.65 8.41
C PHE A 31 1.48 2.85 8.30
N THR A 32 2.44 2.96 9.19
CA THR A 32 3.40 4.07 9.20
C THR A 32 4.81 3.53 9.00
N GLU A 33 5.57 4.12 8.09
CA GLU A 33 6.95 3.77 7.83
C GLU A 33 7.83 5.01 7.64
N GLN A 34 9.14 4.83 7.68
CA GLN A 34 10.13 5.82 7.26
C GLN A 34 10.73 5.35 5.93
N GLY A 35 10.01 5.62 4.84
CA GLY A 35 10.48 5.43 3.45
C GLY A 35 11.10 4.07 3.10
N GLY A 36 10.39 3.25 2.35
CA GLY A 36 10.94 2.04 1.74
C GLY A 36 11.06 0.80 2.63
N ALA A 37 10.42 0.77 3.80
CA ALA A 37 10.37 -0.41 4.67
C ALA A 37 9.28 -1.42 4.27
N GLY A 38 8.45 -1.09 3.26
CA GLY A 38 7.51 -2.02 2.66
C GLY A 38 6.10 -1.98 3.24
N ALA A 39 5.66 -0.84 3.79
CA ALA A 39 4.32 -0.70 4.35
C ALA A 39 3.22 -0.89 3.29
N PHE A 40 3.37 -0.30 2.09
CA PHE A 40 2.37 -0.44 1.04
C PHE A 40 2.25 -1.89 0.52
N PRO A 41 3.34 -2.56 0.10
CA PRO A 41 3.25 -3.94 -0.34
C PRO A 41 2.75 -4.88 0.78
N LEU A 42 3.07 -4.61 2.04
CA LEU A 42 2.56 -5.38 3.18
C LEU A 42 1.04 -5.20 3.36
N ALA A 43 0.54 -3.96 3.30
CA ALA A 43 -0.90 -3.67 3.36
C ALA A 43 -1.67 -4.32 2.19
N LEU A 44 -1.07 -4.33 0.98
CA LEU A 44 -1.65 -4.99 -0.20
C LEU A 44 -1.67 -6.53 -0.05
N ALA A 45 -0.61 -7.13 0.50
CA ALA A 45 -0.58 -8.56 0.80
C ALA A 45 -1.63 -8.93 1.86
N TYR A 46 -1.82 -8.08 2.87
CA TYR A 46 -2.86 -8.26 3.87
C TYR A 46 -4.27 -8.16 3.28
N ALA A 47 -4.53 -7.17 2.42
CA ALA A 47 -5.81 -7.03 1.70
C ALA A 47 -6.15 -8.30 0.90
N ARG A 48 -5.16 -8.85 0.18
CA ARG A 48 -5.29 -10.14 -0.53
C ARG A 48 -5.59 -11.29 0.44
N TYR A 49 -4.88 -11.36 1.55
CA TYR A 49 -5.04 -12.42 2.54
C TYR A 49 -6.44 -12.41 3.16
N LEU A 50 -6.96 -11.22 3.48
CA LEU A 50 -8.34 -11.02 3.98
C LEU A 50 -9.38 -11.58 3.02
N ASN A 51 -9.22 -11.35 1.73
CA ASN A 51 -10.18 -11.71 0.69
C ASN A 51 -9.88 -13.06 0.00
N CYS A 52 -8.84 -13.77 0.44
CA CYS A 52 -8.54 -15.10 -0.09
C CYS A 52 -9.53 -16.13 0.46
N THR A 53 -10.26 -16.81 -0.43
CA THR A 53 -11.27 -17.80 -0.05
C THR A 53 -10.68 -19.13 0.45
N ASN A 54 -9.38 -19.35 0.26
CA ASN A 54 -8.67 -20.56 0.66
C ASN A 54 -7.27 -20.22 1.19
N ARG A 55 -7.21 -19.27 2.12
CA ARG A 55 -5.96 -18.85 2.76
C ARG A 55 -5.33 -19.97 3.58
N THR A 56 -4.01 -20.04 3.55
CA THR A 56 -3.22 -20.93 4.40
C THR A 56 -2.90 -20.25 5.74
N GLU A 57 -2.19 -20.92 6.62
CA GLU A 57 -1.72 -20.32 7.87
C GLU A 57 -0.71 -19.16 7.60
N THR A 58 0.04 -19.27 6.51
CA THR A 58 1.15 -18.35 6.23
C THR A 58 0.86 -17.33 5.14
N ASP A 59 -0.02 -17.64 4.17
CA ASP A 59 -0.24 -16.75 3.02
C ASP A 59 -1.59 -17.01 2.31
N ALA A 60 -1.93 -16.12 1.37
CA ALA A 60 -3.02 -16.31 0.43
C ALA A 60 -2.70 -17.46 -0.54
N CYS A 61 -3.72 -18.18 -0.99
CA CYS A 61 -3.53 -19.43 -1.75
C CYS A 61 -2.99 -19.25 -3.18
N GLY A 62 -3.08 -18.06 -3.76
CA GLY A 62 -2.60 -17.73 -5.11
C GLY A 62 -3.39 -18.30 -6.29
N ARG A 63 -4.46 -19.07 -6.04
CA ARG A 63 -5.19 -19.80 -7.09
C ARG A 63 -6.71 -19.62 -7.09
N CYS A 64 -7.27 -19.08 -6.01
CA CYS A 64 -8.70 -18.80 -6.00
C CYS A 64 -9.03 -17.59 -6.88
N PRO A 65 -10.28 -17.43 -7.34
CA PRO A 65 -10.68 -16.31 -8.20
C PRO A 65 -10.31 -14.94 -7.62
N SER A 66 -10.45 -14.76 -6.31
CA SER A 66 -10.05 -13.53 -5.64
C SER A 66 -8.53 -13.27 -5.77
N CYS A 67 -7.69 -14.28 -5.49
CA CYS A 67 -6.23 -14.14 -5.62
C CYS A 67 -5.81 -13.79 -7.06
N LEU A 68 -6.41 -14.40 -8.07
CA LEU A 68 -6.12 -14.09 -9.48
C LEU A 68 -6.47 -12.64 -9.85
N LYS A 69 -7.58 -12.12 -9.33
CA LYS A 69 -7.94 -10.70 -9.51
C LYS A 69 -7.02 -9.76 -8.76
N TYR A 70 -6.51 -10.16 -7.59
CA TYR A 70 -5.48 -9.41 -6.86
C TYR A 70 -4.13 -9.43 -7.58
N ASP A 71 -3.78 -10.48 -8.34
CA ASP A 71 -2.56 -10.50 -9.17
C ASP A 71 -2.62 -9.42 -10.25
N GLU A 72 -3.81 -9.18 -10.79
CA GLU A 72 -4.06 -8.11 -11.77
C GLU A 72 -4.36 -6.74 -11.11
N LEU A 73 -4.38 -6.64 -9.78
CA LEU A 73 -4.80 -5.45 -9.03
C LEU A 73 -6.19 -4.94 -9.46
N ALA A 74 -7.05 -5.85 -9.92
CA ALA A 74 -8.34 -5.58 -10.54
C ALA A 74 -9.51 -6.26 -9.80
N HIS A 75 -9.33 -6.56 -8.51
CA HIS A 75 -10.42 -7.10 -7.69
C HIS A 75 -11.52 -6.03 -7.54
N PRO A 76 -12.82 -6.34 -7.79
CA PRO A 76 -13.90 -5.36 -7.78
C PRO A 76 -14.12 -4.70 -6.41
N ASP A 77 -13.80 -5.40 -5.32
CA ASP A 77 -13.90 -4.88 -3.96
C ASP A 77 -12.56 -4.33 -3.41
N LEU A 78 -11.56 -4.07 -4.28
CA LEU A 78 -10.31 -3.41 -3.97
C LEU A 78 -10.26 -2.05 -4.66
N HIS A 79 -10.25 -0.98 -3.87
CA HIS A 79 -10.21 0.40 -4.35
C HIS A 79 -8.93 1.07 -3.89
N PHE A 80 -8.34 1.86 -4.79
CA PHE A 80 -7.13 2.63 -4.50
C PHE A 80 -7.44 4.12 -4.46
N VAL A 81 -6.77 4.80 -3.53
CA VAL A 81 -6.70 6.27 -3.43
C VAL A 81 -5.24 6.63 -3.25
N PHE A 82 -4.73 7.49 -4.10
CA PHE A 82 -3.32 7.86 -4.16
C PHE A 82 -3.16 9.28 -4.70
N PRO A 83 -2.04 9.95 -4.42
CA PRO A 83 -1.80 11.29 -4.95
C PRO A 83 -1.69 11.28 -6.47
N ILE A 84 -2.35 12.24 -7.11
CA ILE A 84 -2.33 12.44 -8.56
C ILE A 84 -2.01 13.89 -8.91
N VAL A 85 -1.64 14.14 -10.16
CA VAL A 85 -1.56 15.48 -10.73
C VAL A 85 -2.73 15.68 -11.69
N ALA A 86 -3.62 16.63 -11.39
CA ALA A 86 -4.78 16.89 -12.23
C ALA A 86 -4.34 17.43 -13.60
N LYS A 87 -4.68 16.74 -14.68
CA LYS A 87 -4.42 17.12 -16.06
C LYS A 87 -5.75 17.43 -16.76
N LYS A 88 -6.23 18.67 -16.65
CA LYS A 88 -7.54 19.11 -17.18
C LYS A 88 -7.68 18.83 -18.68
N GLU A 89 -6.62 19.03 -19.46
CA GLU A 89 -6.60 18.76 -20.91
C GLU A 89 -6.87 17.27 -21.24
N LYS A 90 -6.40 16.36 -20.37
CA LYS A 90 -6.60 14.90 -20.49
C LYS A 90 -7.82 14.41 -19.71
N LYS A 91 -8.60 15.30 -19.07
CA LYS A 91 -9.74 14.96 -18.19
C LYS A 91 -9.36 13.99 -17.07
N LYS A 92 -8.14 14.10 -16.54
CA LYS A 92 -7.66 13.28 -15.42
C LYS A 92 -7.72 14.10 -14.14
N GLU A 93 -8.69 13.83 -13.27
CA GLU A 93 -8.98 14.61 -12.06
C GLU A 93 -9.19 13.77 -10.80
N VAL A 94 -9.36 12.44 -10.94
CA VAL A 94 -9.55 11.48 -9.85
C VAL A 94 -8.62 10.27 -10.01
N CYS A 95 -8.45 9.48 -8.97
CA CYS A 95 -7.56 8.30 -8.98
C CYS A 95 -7.95 7.29 -10.06
N ASP A 96 -9.24 7.12 -10.33
CA ASP A 96 -9.72 6.17 -11.35
C ASP A 96 -9.24 6.52 -12.76
N ASP A 97 -9.01 7.78 -13.05
CA ASP A 97 -8.44 8.24 -14.33
C ASP A 97 -6.98 7.80 -14.54
N TYR A 98 -6.31 7.40 -13.45
CA TYR A 98 -4.94 6.91 -13.43
C TYR A 98 -4.83 5.42 -13.05
N LEU A 99 -5.95 4.72 -12.94
CA LEU A 99 -5.96 3.36 -12.39
C LEU A 99 -5.17 2.36 -13.25
N SER A 100 -5.13 2.56 -14.56
CA SER A 100 -4.33 1.73 -15.48
C SER A 100 -2.84 1.90 -15.23
N GLU A 101 -2.38 3.16 -15.14
CA GLU A 101 -1.01 3.52 -14.86
C GLU A 101 -0.61 3.04 -13.45
N TRP A 102 -1.48 3.23 -12.46
CA TRP A 102 -1.25 2.78 -11.09
C TRP A 102 -1.04 1.26 -10.99
N ARG A 103 -1.89 0.49 -11.68
CA ARG A 103 -1.75 -0.97 -11.74
C ARG A 103 -0.46 -1.41 -12.42
N GLY A 104 -0.07 -0.78 -13.52
CA GLY A 104 1.20 -1.00 -14.21
C GLY A 104 2.37 -0.71 -13.28
N PHE A 105 2.37 0.48 -12.68
CA PHE A 105 3.39 0.92 -11.75
C PHE A 105 3.59 -0.05 -10.58
N LEU A 106 2.53 -0.46 -9.90
CA LEU A 106 2.61 -1.38 -8.76
C LEU A 106 3.11 -2.79 -9.13
N LYS A 107 2.94 -3.22 -10.37
CA LYS A 107 3.48 -4.51 -10.85
C LYS A 107 4.99 -4.43 -11.12
N GLU A 108 5.46 -3.29 -11.60
CA GLU A 108 6.86 -3.05 -11.92
C GLU A 108 7.68 -2.64 -10.68
N HIS A 109 7.06 -1.87 -9.78
CA HIS A 109 7.66 -1.28 -8.60
C HIS A 109 6.98 -1.78 -7.32
N PRO A 110 7.34 -2.94 -6.77
CA PRO A 110 6.73 -3.44 -5.51
C PRO A 110 7.10 -2.61 -4.28
N TYR A 111 8.27 -1.97 -4.28
CA TYR A 111 8.73 -0.98 -3.31
C TYR A 111 8.98 0.30 -4.08
N PHE A 112 8.38 1.39 -3.68
CA PHE A 112 8.38 2.65 -4.44
C PHE A 112 8.19 3.85 -3.53
N ASN A 113 8.49 5.02 -4.07
CA ASN A 113 8.29 6.33 -3.44
C ASN A 113 7.47 7.26 -4.35
N MET A 114 7.24 8.48 -3.87
CA MET A 114 6.45 9.47 -4.61
C MET A 114 7.15 9.91 -5.91
N ASP A 115 8.47 10.03 -5.89
CA ASP A 115 9.23 10.54 -7.06
C ASP A 115 9.14 9.53 -8.21
N GLU A 116 9.29 8.23 -7.94
CA GLU A 116 9.13 7.17 -8.94
C GLU A 116 7.71 7.13 -9.53
N TRP A 117 6.68 7.37 -8.69
CA TRP A 117 5.31 7.48 -9.19
C TRP A 117 5.11 8.69 -10.09
N LEU A 118 5.63 9.85 -9.71
CA LEU A 118 5.54 11.07 -10.52
C LEU A 118 6.28 10.95 -11.85
N ASP A 119 7.44 10.31 -11.85
CA ASP A 119 8.20 10.01 -13.06
C ASP A 119 7.43 9.06 -13.98
N TYR A 120 6.83 8.01 -13.43
CA TYR A 120 6.04 7.03 -14.19
C TYR A 120 4.83 7.66 -14.92
N ILE A 121 4.18 8.65 -14.32
CA ILE A 121 3.05 9.37 -14.92
C ILE A 121 3.49 10.63 -15.70
N GLU A 122 4.79 10.83 -15.89
CA GLU A 122 5.35 12.01 -16.57
C GLU A 122 4.83 13.34 -16.00
N ALA A 123 4.80 13.45 -14.67
CA ALA A 123 4.26 14.60 -13.97
C ALA A 123 5.29 15.73 -13.77
N GLY A 124 6.58 15.44 -13.98
CA GLY A 124 7.66 16.39 -13.76
C GLY A 124 7.67 16.93 -12.32
N ASN A 125 7.93 18.22 -12.15
CA ASN A 125 7.98 18.88 -10.83
C ASN A 125 6.60 19.28 -10.29
N SER A 126 5.52 18.62 -10.75
CA SER A 126 4.17 18.93 -10.30
C SER A 126 3.91 18.38 -8.90
N GLN A 127 3.15 19.13 -8.10
CA GLN A 127 2.74 18.68 -6.79
C GLN A 127 1.54 17.72 -6.91
N ALA A 128 1.72 16.47 -6.53
CA ALA A 128 0.63 15.51 -6.45
C ALA A 128 -0.11 15.62 -5.11
N ILE A 129 -1.43 15.58 -5.17
CA ILE A 129 -2.33 15.57 -4.02
C ILE A 129 -3.52 14.64 -4.28
N ILE A 130 -4.24 14.30 -3.23
CA ILE A 130 -5.54 13.62 -3.34
C ILE A 130 -6.62 14.72 -3.30
N TYR A 131 -7.20 15.01 -4.46
CA TYR A 131 -8.10 16.16 -4.64
C TYR A 131 -9.44 15.97 -3.94
N SER A 132 -10.16 17.09 -3.72
CA SER A 132 -11.47 17.06 -3.06
C SER A 132 -12.53 16.24 -3.81
N LYS A 133 -12.44 16.16 -5.14
CA LYS A 133 -13.33 15.31 -5.97
C LYS A 133 -13.23 13.82 -5.62
N GLU A 134 -12.05 13.35 -5.21
CA GLU A 134 -11.85 11.95 -4.83
C GLU A 134 -12.79 11.52 -3.68
N SER A 135 -13.19 12.46 -2.84
CA SER A 135 -14.12 12.15 -1.74
C SER A 135 -15.49 11.68 -2.21
N ASP A 136 -15.97 12.18 -3.34
CA ASP A 136 -17.27 11.77 -3.88
C ASP A 136 -17.17 10.40 -4.54
N GLU A 137 -16.03 10.12 -5.18
CA GLU A 137 -15.70 8.78 -5.71
C GLU A 137 -15.59 7.73 -4.60
N ILE A 138 -14.90 8.06 -3.50
CA ILE A 138 -14.79 7.17 -2.33
C ILE A 138 -16.18 6.86 -1.77
N ILE A 139 -17.02 7.88 -1.55
CA ILE A 139 -18.38 7.70 -1.04
C ILE A 139 -19.19 6.83 -2.00
N HIS A 140 -19.13 7.10 -3.30
CA HIS A 140 -19.83 6.31 -4.30
C HIS A 140 -19.40 4.84 -4.26
N LYS A 141 -18.10 4.55 -4.34
CA LYS A 141 -17.55 3.19 -4.28
C LYS A 141 -17.97 2.45 -3.00
N LEU A 142 -17.93 3.13 -1.86
CA LEU A 142 -18.28 2.52 -0.58
C LEU A 142 -19.79 2.41 -0.36
N SER A 143 -20.63 3.09 -1.12
CA SER A 143 -22.10 2.94 -1.08
C SER A 143 -22.60 1.70 -1.84
N LEU A 144 -21.81 1.19 -2.79
CA LEU A 144 -22.17 0.00 -3.55
C LEU A 144 -22.18 -1.24 -2.65
N LYS A 145 -22.87 -2.30 -3.05
CA LYS A 145 -22.79 -3.59 -2.35
C LYS A 145 -21.42 -4.23 -2.63
N ILE A 146 -20.90 -4.99 -1.64
CA ILE A 146 -19.74 -5.85 -1.86
C ILE A 146 -20.09 -6.83 -2.97
N TYR A 147 -19.20 -6.95 -3.96
CA TYR A 147 -19.47 -7.75 -5.14
C TYR A 147 -19.28 -9.25 -4.90
N GLU A 148 -18.12 -9.64 -4.35
CA GLU A 148 -17.79 -11.07 -4.16
C GLU A 148 -16.88 -11.35 -2.96
N ALA A 149 -16.20 -10.34 -2.42
CA ALA A 149 -15.24 -10.52 -1.34
C ALA A 149 -15.88 -10.61 0.05
N GLU A 150 -15.11 -11.07 1.03
CA GLU A 150 -15.49 -10.99 2.44
C GLU A 150 -15.45 -9.54 2.94
N TYR A 151 -14.45 -8.76 2.48
CA TYR A 151 -14.25 -7.36 2.84
C TYR A 151 -14.09 -6.49 1.60
N ARG A 152 -14.73 -5.32 1.61
CA ARG A 152 -14.36 -4.22 0.72
C ARG A 152 -13.13 -3.53 1.27
N ILE A 153 -12.10 -3.37 0.46
CA ILE A 153 -10.84 -2.76 0.85
C ILE A 153 -10.69 -1.40 0.16
N LEU A 154 -10.46 -0.36 0.97
CA LEU A 154 -10.02 0.94 0.50
C LEU A 154 -8.56 1.12 0.92
N MET A 155 -7.65 1.09 -0.06
CA MET A 155 -6.23 1.39 0.17
C MET A 155 -5.97 2.86 -0.12
N VAL A 156 -5.48 3.59 0.87
CA VAL A 156 -5.12 5.01 0.77
C VAL A 156 -3.61 5.14 0.93
N TRP A 157 -2.92 5.47 -0.15
CA TRP A 157 -1.49 5.77 -0.11
C TRP A 157 -1.28 7.26 0.11
N LEU A 158 -0.43 7.60 1.09
CA LEU A 158 -0.10 8.95 1.54
C LEU A 158 -1.34 9.78 1.94
N PRO A 159 -2.08 9.36 2.97
CA PRO A 159 -3.24 10.12 3.46
C PRO A 159 -2.89 11.53 3.92
N GLU A 160 -1.63 11.84 4.21
CA GLU A 160 -1.10 13.19 4.46
C GLU A 160 -1.21 14.12 3.25
N LYS A 161 -1.44 13.59 2.05
CA LYS A 161 -1.67 14.35 0.80
C LYS A 161 -3.17 14.59 0.51
N LEU A 162 -4.05 14.17 1.42
CA LEU A 162 -5.49 14.43 1.28
C LEU A 162 -5.80 15.93 1.34
N HIS A 163 -6.55 16.41 0.36
CA HIS A 163 -7.15 17.74 0.47
C HIS A 163 -8.03 17.81 1.72
N PRO A 164 -8.05 18.88 2.51
CA PRO A 164 -8.80 18.98 3.77
C PRO A 164 -10.28 18.56 3.66
N THR A 165 -10.94 18.93 2.56
CA THR A 165 -12.32 18.52 2.30
C THR A 165 -12.46 17.00 2.17
N CYS A 166 -11.52 16.34 1.47
CA CYS A 166 -11.50 14.89 1.32
C CYS A 166 -11.22 14.21 2.66
N ALA A 167 -10.26 14.71 3.42
CA ALA A 167 -9.94 14.19 4.75
C ALA A 167 -11.14 14.25 5.71
N ASN A 168 -11.88 15.36 5.72
CA ASN A 168 -13.08 15.52 6.56
C ASN A 168 -14.21 14.56 6.16
N LYS A 169 -14.40 14.29 4.86
CA LYS A 169 -15.39 13.32 4.41
C LYS A 169 -14.95 11.88 4.75
N LEU A 170 -13.65 11.57 4.63
CA LEU A 170 -13.10 10.28 5.04
C LEU A 170 -13.26 10.02 6.55
N LEU A 171 -13.17 11.05 7.38
CA LEU A 171 -13.44 10.93 8.82
C LEU A 171 -14.81 10.34 9.12
N LYS A 172 -15.87 10.79 8.42
CA LYS A 172 -17.23 10.27 8.60
C LYS A 172 -17.29 8.78 8.26
N ILE A 173 -16.58 8.36 7.21
CA ILE A 173 -16.52 6.96 6.78
C ILE A 173 -15.73 6.12 7.79
N ILE A 174 -14.69 6.68 8.41
CA ILE A 174 -13.91 6.01 9.45
C ILE A 174 -14.74 5.87 10.74
N GLU A 175 -15.56 6.85 11.07
CA GLU A 175 -16.44 6.81 12.25
C GLU A 175 -17.58 5.80 12.09
N GLU A 176 -18.22 5.80 10.92
CA GLU A 176 -19.38 4.94 10.60
C GLU A 176 -19.11 4.17 9.29
N PRO A 177 -18.19 3.20 9.28
CA PRO A 177 -17.85 2.49 8.07
C PRO A 177 -19.02 1.62 7.59
N PRO A 178 -19.25 1.54 6.28
CA PRO A 178 -20.17 0.54 5.73
C PRO A 178 -19.74 -0.87 6.15
N MET A 179 -20.73 -1.77 6.29
CA MET A 179 -20.47 -3.15 6.72
C MET A 179 -19.33 -3.80 5.93
N ARG A 180 -18.44 -4.50 6.64
CA ARG A 180 -17.29 -5.24 6.06
C ARG A 180 -16.38 -4.38 5.20
N THR A 181 -16.26 -3.10 5.50
CA THR A 181 -15.29 -2.20 4.87
C THR A 181 -14.04 -2.11 5.73
N VAL A 182 -12.87 -2.27 5.11
CA VAL A 182 -11.55 -2.10 5.74
C VAL A 182 -10.78 -1.03 5.00
N ILE A 183 -10.35 -0.02 5.73
CA ILE A 183 -9.58 1.12 5.22
C ILE A 183 -8.13 0.91 5.64
N LEU A 184 -7.23 0.70 4.69
CA LEU A 184 -5.80 0.54 4.89
C LEU A 184 -5.10 1.79 4.40
N MET A 185 -4.62 2.60 5.33
CA MET A 185 -3.88 3.83 5.05
C MET A 185 -2.39 3.56 5.19
N VAL A 186 -1.58 4.04 4.27
CA VAL A 186 -0.12 3.92 4.29
C VAL A 186 0.50 5.30 4.25
N SER A 187 1.25 5.67 5.27
CA SER A 187 1.84 7.00 5.46
C SER A 187 3.33 6.94 5.72
N GLU A 188 4.07 7.86 5.14
CA GLU A 188 5.49 8.11 5.39
C GLU A 188 5.71 9.26 6.38
N THR A 189 4.74 10.17 6.48
CA THR A 189 4.79 11.35 7.37
C THR A 189 3.51 11.46 8.21
N PRO A 190 3.31 10.53 9.16
CA PRO A 190 2.06 10.44 9.91
C PRO A 190 1.72 11.71 10.70
N ASP A 191 2.71 12.51 11.07
CA ASP A 191 2.51 13.75 11.81
C ASP A 191 1.76 14.83 10.99
N LEU A 192 1.72 14.69 9.66
CA LEU A 192 0.98 15.57 8.76
C LEU A 192 -0.49 15.11 8.55
N ILE A 193 -0.86 13.95 9.03
CA ILE A 193 -2.24 13.46 8.98
C ILE A 193 -3.06 14.16 10.07
N LEU A 194 -4.31 14.49 9.76
CA LEU A 194 -5.22 15.05 10.77
C LEU A 194 -5.28 14.15 12.01
N GLY A 195 -5.06 14.72 13.19
CA GLY A 195 -5.07 13.98 14.47
C GLY A 195 -6.38 13.22 14.71
N THR A 196 -7.49 13.73 14.16
CA THR A 196 -8.80 13.08 14.18
C THR A 196 -8.85 11.77 13.40
N ILE A 197 -8.13 11.65 12.28
CA ILE A 197 -7.95 10.38 11.53
C ILE A 197 -7.06 9.44 12.34
N GLN A 198 -5.93 9.96 12.82
CA GLN A 198 -4.96 9.17 13.56
C GLN A 198 -5.55 8.53 14.83
N SER A 199 -6.43 9.25 15.55
CA SER A 199 -7.04 8.76 16.80
C SER A 199 -8.08 7.66 16.59
N ARG A 200 -8.58 7.49 15.35
CA ARG A 200 -9.61 6.49 14.99
C ARG A 200 -9.07 5.29 14.23
N ALA A 201 -7.82 5.36 13.80
CA ALA A 201 -7.18 4.26 13.09
C ALA A 201 -6.25 3.47 14.02
N GLN A 202 -6.27 2.15 13.88
CA GLN A 202 -5.27 1.31 14.53
C GLN A 202 -3.90 1.54 13.88
N ARG A 203 -2.93 2.03 14.64
CA ARG A 203 -1.58 2.25 14.14
C ARG A 203 -0.81 0.94 14.05
N ILE A 204 -0.14 0.73 12.92
CA ILE A 204 0.76 -0.38 12.64
C ILE A 204 2.07 0.24 12.19
N HIS A 205 3.04 0.25 13.10
CA HIS A 205 4.36 0.80 12.81
C HIS A 205 5.21 -0.26 12.08
N ILE A 206 5.69 0.09 10.90
CA ILE A 206 6.60 -0.72 10.09
C ILE A 206 8.01 -0.21 10.36
N ARG A 207 8.81 -1.06 10.98
CA ARG A 207 10.20 -0.73 11.32
C ARG A 207 11.08 -0.78 10.08
N PRO A 208 12.23 -0.08 10.08
CA PRO A 208 13.25 -0.32 9.07
C PRO A 208 13.55 -1.82 8.94
N ILE A 209 13.76 -2.27 7.71
CA ILE A 209 14.05 -3.69 7.44
C ILE A 209 15.41 -4.04 8.05
N GLU A 210 15.50 -5.19 8.70
CA GLU A 210 16.76 -5.66 9.27
C GLU A 210 17.82 -5.87 8.20
N THR A 211 19.06 -5.53 8.51
CA THR A 211 20.19 -5.60 7.57
C THR A 211 20.34 -6.98 6.96
N ASP A 212 20.20 -8.05 7.78
CA ASP A 212 20.30 -9.42 7.29
C ASP A 212 19.18 -9.79 6.31
N ALA A 213 17.97 -9.27 6.52
CA ALA A 213 16.86 -9.50 5.61
C ALA A 213 17.08 -8.83 4.24
N ILE A 214 17.62 -7.59 4.24
CA ILE A 214 18.01 -6.91 2.99
C ILE A 214 19.15 -7.67 2.32
N MET A 215 20.22 -8.02 3.05
CA MET A 215 21.35 -8.77 2.51
C MET A 215 20.89 -10.07 1.84
N ASN A 216 20.06 -10.86 2.52
CA ASN A 216 19.52 -12.11 1.97
C ASN A 216 18.67 -11.88 0.72
N ALA A 217 17.87 -10.79 0.68
CA ALA A 217 17.10 -10.43 -0.50
C ALA A 217 18.01 -10.02 -1.68
N MET A 218 19.09 -9.28 -1.43
CA MET A 218 20.06 -8.88 -2.45
C MET A 218 20.77 -10.09 -3.05
N VAL A 219 21.19 -11.05 -2.23
CA VAL A 219 21.79 -12.28 -2.72
C VAL A 219 20.80 -13.13 -3.51
N SER A 220 19.61 -13.40 -2.92
CA SER A 220 18.66 -14.36 -3.50
C SER A 220 17.89 -13.85 -4.71
N ARG A 221 17.58 -12.54 -4.77
CA ARG A 221 16.75 -11.95 -5.84
C ARG A 221 17.59 -11.30 -6.94
N PHE A 222 18.78 -10.78 -6.60
CA PHE A 222 19.61 -10.01 -7.51
C PHE A 222 20.97 -10.63 -7.79
N GLY A 223 21.31 -11.75 -7.11
CA GLY A 223 22.54 -12.50 -7.37
C GLY A 223 23.81 -11.79 -6.93
N LEU A 224 23.74 -10.81 -6.01
CA LEU A 224 24.91 -10.13 -5.49
C LEU A 224 25.82 -11.10 -4.72
N SER A 225 27.13 -10.81 -4.72
CA SER A 225 28.03 -11.47 -3.79
C SER A 225 27.65 -11.17 -2.33
N PRO A 226 27.93 -12.05 -1.37
CA PRO A 226 27.63 -11.80 0.04
C PRO A 226 28.26 -10.50 0.58
N ASP A 227 29.47 -10.16 0.11
CA ASP A 227 30.16 -8.96 0.54
C ASP A 227 29.49 -7.68 -0.02
N ASP A 228 29.14 -7.67 -1.31
CA ASP A 228 28.43 -6.55 -1.95
C ASP A 228 27.04 -6.38 -1.32
N ALA A 229 26.31 -7.49 -1.14
CA ALA A 229 25.00 -7.48 -0.51
C ALA A 229 25.03 -6.91 0.91
N LYS A 230 26.09 -7.20 1.67
CA LYS A 230 26.30 -6.65 3.01
C LYS A 230 26.54 -5.14 2.96
N HIS A 231 27.36 -4.65 2.03
CA HIS A 231 27.60 -3.22 1.85
C HIS A 231 26.31 -2.47 1.49
N VAL A 232 25.56 -2.98 0.51
CA VAL A 232 24.28 -2.42 0.09
C VAL A 232 23.29 -2.39 1.26
N ALA A 233 23.18 -3.49 2.03
CA ALA A 233 22.29 -3.58 3.17
C ALA A 233 22.63 -2.55 4.27
N HIS A 234 23.91 -2.31 4.54
CA HIS A 234 24.33 -1.28 5.49
C HIS A 234 24.01 0.15 5.00
N LEU A 235 24.30 0.44 3.73
CA LEU A 235 24.05 1.77 3.15
C LEU A 235 22.55 2.09 3.08
N SER A 236 21.72 1.09 2.88
CA SER A 236 20.26 1.25 2.77
C SER A 236 19.57 1.70 4.06
N SER A 237 20.20 1.49 5.22
CA SER A 237 19.66 1.86 6.54
C SER A 237 18.22 1.34 6.78
N GLY A 238 17.91 0.13 6.28
CA GLY A 238 16.60 -0.51 6.43
C GLY A 238 15.55 -0.10 5.39
N SER A 239 15.93 0.67 4.36
CA SER A 239 15.10 1.02 3.22
C SER A 239 15.43 0.14 2.02
N PHE A 240 14.46 -0.65 1.55
CA PHE A 240 14.69 -1.47 0.36
C PHE A 240 14.77 -0.64 -0.92
N ILE A 241 14.10 0.51 -0.99
CA ILE A 241 14.22 1.46 -2.10
C ILE A 241 15.67 1.92 -2.22
N LYS A 242 16.28 2.39 -1.12
CA LYS A 242 17.69 2.80 -1.12
C LYS A 242 18.64 1.65 -1.49
N ALA A 243 18.30 0.41 -1.09
CA ALA A 243 19.09 -0.74 -1.47
C ALA A 243 19.03 -0.98 -2.99
N MET A 244 17.86 -0.80 -3.61
CA MET A 244 17.69 -0.87 -5.07
C MET A 244 18.43 0.27 -5.79
N ASP A 245 18.37 1.49 -5.28
CA ASP A 245 19.12 2.62 -5.84
C ASP A 245 20.63 2.33 -5.87
N CYS A 246 21.19 1.75 -4.80
CA CYS A 246 22.60 1.37 -4.77
C CYS A 246 22.98 0.40 -5.91
N LEU A 247 22.07 -0.49 -6.35
CA LEU A 247 22.33 -1.41 -7.45
C LEU A 247 22.41 -0.69 -8.80
N LEU A 248 21.57 0.32 -9.01
CA LEU A 248 21.56 1.09 -10.26
C LEU A 248 22.84 1.92 -10.44
N TYR A 249 23.50 2.30 -9.35
CA TYR A 249 24.76 3.06 -9.38
C TYR A 249 26.02 2.19 -9.44
N THR A 250 25.90 0.87 -9.22
CA THR A 250 27.03 -0.08 -9.21
C THR A 250 27.10 -0.99 -10.44
N SER A 251 26.11 -0.93 -11.32
CA SER A 251 26.06 -1.62 -12.61
C SER A 251 26.43 -0.68 -13.75
#